data_adc86124f263ae3722b3bebf1e31bc20
#
_entry.id   adc86124f263ae3722b3bebf1e31bc20
#
_cell.length_a   1.000
_cell.length_b   1.000
_cell.length_c   1.000
_cell.angle_alpha   90.00
_cell.angle_beta   90.00
_cell.angle_gamma   90.00
#
_symmetry.space_group_name_H-M   'P 1'
#
loop_
_entity.id
_entity.type
_entity.pdbx_description
1 polymer ?
#
loop_
_entity_poly.entity_id
_entity_poly.type
_entity_poly.pdbx_seq_one_letter_code
_entity_poly.pdbx_strand_id
1 'polypeptide(L)'
;SLAEAAAPIYLDAPGGRYAVIGACSTFYPDAMAGEQTRTMPGRPGLNGLRFDTRYELPEAQLAQLREIAAALDLNADRELERSQGYLPELPDGAAEFGTMRIARADKPGIRTRVNETDMARTEKMIREARFMADYVIVSIHSHECMGAVKSEPAEFCVEFAHRCIDAGAHAIVGTGPHMLRPIEIYKGCPIFYSLGDFIIQLETVKKAPVGFFEKQGMTGSEGLDEMFEKRSDHGRKGLYYSRVMFEAVVPYWEAEDGKLRKLKLLPVELG
;
A
#
# COMPACT_ATOMS: atom_id res chain seq x y z
N SER A 1 0.93 -8.00 18.54
CA SER A 1 -0.48 -7.65 18.24
C SER A 1 -0.56 -6.52 17.22
N LEU A 2 -1.72 -6.30 16.64
CA LEU A 2 -1.94 -5.19 15.72
C LEU A 2 -1.76 -3.83 16.41
N ALA A 3 -2.14 -3.72 17.67
CA ALA A 3 -1.94 -2.51 18.45
C ALA A 3 -0.46 -2.15 18.59
N GLU A 4 0.42 -3.13 18.82
CA GLU A 4 1.87 -2.93 18.88
C GLU A 4 2.47 -2.62 17.50
N ALA A 5 2.00 -3.29 16.45
CA ALA A 5 2.47 -3.05 15.08
C ALA A 5 2.10 -1.64 14.57
N ALA A 6 0.99 -1.08 15.05
CA ALA A 6 0.53 0.27 14.71
C ALA A 6 1.11 1.36 15.61
N ALA A 7 1.73 1.00 16.74
CA ALA A 7 2.25 1.95 17.71
C ALA A 7 3.39 2.81 17.12
N PRO A 8 3.47 4.10 17.45
CA PRO A 8 4.57 4.96 17.08
C PRO A 8 5.89 4.50 17.71
N ILE A 9 6.98 4.61 16.97
CA ILE A 9 8.34 4.53 17.48
C ILE A 9 8.83 5.95 17.74
N TYR A 10 9.47 6.19 18.89
CA TYR A 10 9.97 7.50 19.27
C TYR A 10 11.49 7.55 19.24
N LEU A 11 12.03 8.65 18.75
CA LEU A 11 13.45 8.95 18.70
C LEU A 11 13.71 10.35 19.24
N ASP A 12 14.54 10.45 20.27
CA ASP A 12 15.04 11.73 20.77
C ASP A 12 16.32 12.13 20.02
N ALA A 13 16.34 13.34 19.48
CA ALA A 13 17.46 13.90 18.72
C ALA A 13 17.65 15.39 19.07
N PRO A 14 18.78 16.03 18.69
CA PRO A 14 19.03 17.44 19.03
C PRO A 14 17.96 18.42 18.56
N GLY A 15 17.20 18.08 17.52
CA GLY A 15 16.11 18.91 16.99
C GLY A 15 14.76 18.70 17.65
N GLY A 16 14.65 17.82 18.64
CA GLY A 16 13.40 17.45 19.31
C GLY A 16 13.12 15.96 19.30
N ARG A 17 11.92 15.59 19.74
CA ARG A 17 11.44 14.22 19.75
C ARG A 17 10.62 13.92 18.49
N TYR A 18 11.01 12.89 17.80
CA TYR A 18 10.36 12.42 16.57
C TYR A 18 9.53 11.18 16.83
N ALA A 19 8.35 11.08 16.20
CA ALA A 19 7.56 9.87 16.16
C ALA A 19 7.50 9.35 14.72
N VAL A 20 7.66 8.05 14.54
CA VAL A 20 7.49 7.37 13.24
C VAL A 20 6.42 6.31 13.35
N ILE A 21 5.43 6.37 12.48
CA ILE A 21 4.33 5.40 12.37
C ILE A 21 4.48 4.69 11.02
N GLY A 22 4.63 3.35 11.04
CA GLY A 22 4.72 2.54 9.83
C GLY A 22 3.36 2.00 9.38
N ALA A 23 3.11 1.97 8.08
CA ALA A 23 1.98 1.31 7.45
C ALA A 23 2.41 0.59 6.17
N CYS A 24 1.69 -0.47 5.78
CA CYS A 24 1.98 -1.22 4.56
C CYS A 24 0.68 -1.60 3.88
N SER A 25 0.51 -1.25 2.59
CA SER A 25 -0.66 -1.64 1.80
C SER A 25 -0.41 -2.87 0.92
N THR A 26 0.84 -3.13 0.55
CA THR A 26 1.23 -4.27 -0.27
C THR A 26 1.71 -5.42 0.59
N PHE A 27 0.82 -6.32 0.99
CA PHE A 27 1.13 -7.46 1.85
C PHE A 27 0.24 -8.67 1.56
N TYR A 28 0.71 -9.85 1.96
CA TYR A 28 -0.16 -11.03 2.01
C TYR A 28 -1.07 -10.95 3.25
N PRO A 29 -2.34 -11.39 3.16
CA PRO A 29 -3.31 -11.26 4.25
C PRO A 29 -2.84 -11.85 5.59
N ASP A 30 -2.06 -12.91 5.54
CA ASP A 30 -1.48 -13.60 6.71
C ASP A 30 -0.27 -12.85 7.32
N ALA A 31 0.31 -11.90 6.61
CA ALA A 31 1.40 -11.06 7.12
C ALA A 31 0.91 -9.90 8.01
N MET A 32 -0.37 -9.57 7.97
CA MET A 32 -0.94 -8.54 8.84
C MET A 32 -0.95 -9.01 10.30
N ALA A 33 -0.57 -8.12 11.21
CA ALA A 33 -0.68 -8.38 12.65
C ALA A 33 -2.14 -8.64 13.04
N GLY A 34 -2.35 -9.60 13.94
CA GLY A 34 -3.68 -9.93 14.45
C GLY A 34 -4.03 -9.14 15.71
N GLU A 35 -5.30 -8.77 15.83
CA GLU A 35 -5.83 -8.16 17.05
C GLU A 35 -5.71 -9.12 18.23
N GLN A 36 -5.44 -8.56 19.40
CA GLN A 36 -5.58 -9.28 20.67
C GLN A 36 -7.03 -9.19 21.14
N THR A 37 -7.58 -10.32 21.53
CA THR A 37 -8.90 -10.40 22.16
C THR A 37 -8.78 -10.90 23.59
N ARG A 38 -9.89 -10.96 24.30
CA ARG A 38 -9.90 -11.50 25.67
C ARG A 38 -9.47 -12.98 25.73
N THR A 39 -9.68 -13.72 24.65
CA THR A 39 -9.46 -15.18 24.60
C THR A 39 -8.33 -15.61 23.66
N MET A 40 -7.81 -14.68 22.85
CA MET A 40 -6.75 -14.98 21.88
C MET A 40 -5.63 -13.95 21.96
N PRO A 41 -4.37 -14.37 22.04
CA PRO A 41 -3.23 -13.47 21.92
C PRO A 41 -3.18 -12.85 20.53
N GLY A 42 -2.68 -11.61 20.45
CA GLY A 42 -2.43 -10.97 19.17
C GLY A 42 -1.33 -11.69 18.38
N ARG A 43 -1.48 -11.79 17.08
CA ARG A 43 -0.45 -12.34 16.19
C ARG A 43 0.55 -11.23 15.80
N PRO A 44 1.88 -11.49 15.85
CA PRO A 44 2.88 -10.61 15.27
C PRO A 44 2.65 -10.43 13.75
N GLY A 45 3.03 -9.27 13.23
CA GLY A 45 2.91 -8.95 11.80
C GLY A 45 3.06 -7.46 11.55
N LEU A 46 2.66 -7.02 10.36
CA LEU A 46 2.72 -5.61 10.00
C LEU A 46 1.44 -4.84 10.38
N ASN A 47 1.57 -3.51 10.46
CA ASN A 47 0.44 -2.60 10.46
C ASN A 47 -0.10 -2.48 9.01
N GLY A 48 -1.02 -3.38 8.67
CA GLY A 48 -1.64 -3.41 7.33
C GLY A 48 -2.57 -2.22 7.11
N LEU A 49 -2.47 -1.62 5.94
CA LEU A 49 -3.39 -0.62 5.42
C LEU A 49 -4.15 -1.24 4.25
N ARG A 50 -5.35 -1.72 4.50
CA ARG A 50 -6.23 -2.26 3.45
C ARG A 50 -6.88 -1.13 2.66
N PHE A 51 -7.32 -1.45 1.48
CA PHE A 51 -8.08 -0.56 0.61
C PHE A 51 -9.14 -1.34 -0.17
N ASP A 52 -10.18 -0.65 -0.57
CA ASP A 52 -11.24 -1.19 -1.40
C ASP A 52 -11.07 -0.71 -2.84
N THR A 53 -11.25 -1.62 -3.79
CA THR A 53 -11.26 -1.31 -5.22
C THR A 53 -12.70 -1.39 -5.73
N ARG A 54 -13.15 -0.32 -6.35
CA ARG A 54 -14.44 -0.23 -7.02
C ARG A 54 -14.21 -0.03 -8.51
N TYR A 55 -14.75 -0.95 -9.31
CA TYR A 55 -14.81 -0.81 -10.75
C TYR A 55 -16.09 -0.06 -11.13
N GLU A 56 -16.02 0.75 -12.17
CA GLU A 56 -17.12 1.60 -12.63
C GLU A 56 -17.38 1.36 -14.11
N LEU A 57 -18.64 1.15 -14.47
CA LEU A 57 -19.07 0.95 -15.87
C LEU A 57 -20.38 1.68 -16.15
N PRO A 58 -20.58 2.18 -17.40
CA PRO A 58 -21.89 2.60 -17.88
C PRO A 58 -22.91 1.46 -17.87
N GLU A 59 -24.18 1.79 -17.70
CA GLU A 59 -25.26 0.81 -17.57
C GLU A 59 -25.30 -0.21 -18.71
N ALA A 60 -25.07 0.22 -19.96
CA ALA A 60 -25.07 -0.69 -21.10
C ALA A 60 -23.98 -1.78 -20.99
N GLN A 61 -22.78 -1.44 -20.54
CA GLN A 61 -21.68 -2.39 -20.33
C GLN A 61 -21.91 -3.25 -19.09
N LEU A 62 -22.52 -2.67 -18.07
CA LEU A 62 -22.88 -3.38 -16.85
C LEU A 62 -23.93 -4.46 -17.10
N ALA A 63 -24.93 -4.16 -17.96
CA ALA A 63 -25.97 -5.14 -18.39
C ALA A 63 -25.32 -6.31 -19.15
N GLN A 64 -24.40 -6.02 -20.10
CA GLN A 64 -23.69 -7.07 -20.83
C GLN A 64 -22.87 -7.97 -19.88
N LEU A 65 -22.23 -7.36 -18.88
CA LEU A 65 -21.44 -8.09 -17.90
C LEU A 65 -22.31 -9.02 -17.04
N ARG A 66 -23.52 -8.56 -16.64
CA ARG A 66 -24.51 -9.40 -15.93
C ARG A 66 -24.96 -10.59 -16.77
N GLU A 67 -25.23 -10.37 -18.06
CA GLU A 67 -25.60 -11.46 -19.00
C GLU A 67 -24.48 -12.51 -19.09
N ILE A 68 -23.22 -12.07 -19.22
CA ILE A 68 -22.07 -12.99 -19.28
C ILE A 68 -21.90 -13.75 -17.96
N ALA A 69 -22.01 -13.06 -16.82
CA ALA A 69 -21.89 -13.68 -15.50
C ALA A 69 -22.99 -14.75 -15.28
N ALA A 70 -24.22 -14.45 -15.68
CA ALA A 70 -25.32 -15.37 -15.59
C ALA A 70 -25.15 -16.59 -16.52
N ALA A 71 -24.68 -16.39 -17.77
CA ALA A 71 -24.45 -17.49 -18.71
C ALA A 71 -23.33 -18.45 -18.26
N LEU A 72 -22.42 -17.98 -17.39
CA LEU A 72 -21.31 -18.76 -16.83
C LEU A 72 -21.56 -19.30 -15.42
N ASP A 73 -22.72 -19.02 -14.82
CA ASP A 73 -23.02 -19.27 -13.40
C ASP A 73 -21.92 -18.73 -12.46
N LEU A 74 -21.25 -17.67 -12.89
CA LEU A 74 -20.01 -17.19 -12.26
C LEU A 74 -20.21 -16.75 -10.80
N ASN A 75 -21.41 -16.27 -10.44
CA ASN A 75 -21.71 -15.77 -9.11
C ASN A 75 -22.68 -16.71 -8.33
N ALA A 76 -22.93 -17.94 -8.81
CA ALA A 76 -23.93 -18.84 -8.24
C ALA A 76 -23.74 -19.08 -6.72
N ASP A 77 -22.51 -19.34 -6.27
CA ASP A 77 -22.22 -19.55 -4.85
C ASP A 77 -22.55 -18.30 -4.02
N ARG A 78 -22.19 -17.11 -4.53
CA ARG A 78 -22.44 -15.83 -3.85
C ARG A 78 -23.94 -15.48 -3.82
N GLU A 79 -24.66 -15.80 -4.88
CA GLU A 79 -26.12 -15.65 -4.94
C GLU A 79 -26.80 -16.60 -3.95
N LEU A 80 -26.33 -17.83 -3.84
CA LEU A 80 -26.81 -18.78 -2.83
C LEU A 80 -26.55 -18.26 -1.41
N GLU A 81 -25.32 -17.83 -1.10
CA GLU A 81 -24.98 -17.23 0.21
C GLU A 81 -25.86 -16.01 0.52
N ARG A 82 -26.15 -15.18 -0.48
CA ARG A 82 -27.03 -14.02 -0.34
C ARG A 82 -28.48 -14.43 -0.05
N SER A 83 -29.00 -15.42 -0.79
CA SER A 83 -30.34 -15.95 -0.57
C SER A 83 -30.53 -16.59 0.81
N GLN A 84 -29.43 -17.07 1.40
CA GLN A 84 -29.37 -17.64 2.76
C GLN A 84 -29.10 -16.59 3.85
N GLY A 85 -28.87 -15.32 3.47
CA GLY A 85 -28.61 -14.24 4.42
C GLY A 85 -27.17 -14.15 4.93
N TYR A 86 -26.23 -14.91 4.37
CA TYR A 86 -24.82 -14.85 4.74
C TYR A 86 -24.07 -13.66 4.10
N LEU A 87 -24.55 -13.18 2.97
CA LEU A 87 -24.04 -11.98 2.30
C LEU A 87 -25.12 -10.90 2.21
N PRO A 88 -24.73 -9.62 2.33
CA PRO A 88 -25.67 -8.52 2.12
C PRO A 88 -26.08 -8.42 0.64
N GLU A 89 -27.25 -7.83 0.40
CA GLU A 89 -27.70 -7.47 -0.95
C GLU A 89 -26.71 -6.53 -1.63
N LEU A 90 -26.66 -6.62 -2.96
CA LEU A 90 -25.86 -5.67 -3.73
C LEU A 90 -26.56 -4.30 -3.71
N PRO A 91 -25.78 -3.21 -3.62
CA PRO A 91 -26.31 -1.87 -3.79
C PRO A 91 -27.01 -1.71 -5.16
N ASP A 92 -28.02 -0.85 -5.20
CA ASP A 92 -28.71 -0.52 -6.44
C ASP A 92 -27.74 -0.09 -7.54
N GLY A 93 -27.88 -0.68 -8.73
CA GLY A 93 -27.02 -0.40 -9.87
C GLY A 93 -25.63 -1.05 -9.80
N ALA A 94 -25.33 -1.88 -8.79
CA ALA A 94 -24.12 -2.67 -8.75
C ALA A 94 -24.27 -4.03 -9.45
N ALA A 95 -23.15 -4.63 -9.82
CA ALA A 95 -23.03 -6.00 -10.28
C ALA A 95 -21.80 -6.66 -9.67
N GLU A 96 -21.80 -7.97 -9.62
CA GLU A 96 -20.60 -8.77 -9.33
C GLU A 96 -20.19 -9.56 -10.56
N PHE A 97 -18.88 -9.69 -10.77
CA PHE A 97 -18.29 -10.55 -11.77
C PHE A 97 -17.14 -11.32 -11.09
N GLY A 98 -17.44 -12.53 -10.60
CA GLY A 98 -16.59 -13.25 -9.67
C GLY A 98 -16.39 -12.44 -8.38
N THR A 99 -15.15 -12.13 -8.05
CA THR A 99 -14.82 -11.34 -6.84
C THR A 99 -14.86 -9.82 -7.07
N MET A 100 -15.01 -9.38 -8.32
CA MET A 100 -15.04 -7.95 -8.64
C MET A 100 -16.41 -7.35 -8.37
N ARG A 101 -16.45 -6.23 -7.67
CA ARG A 101 -17.65 -5.40 -7.52
C ARG A 101 -17.58 -4.23 -8.49
N ILE A 102 -18.63 -4.08 -9.27
CA ILE A 102 -18.71 -3.08 -10.33
C ILE A 102 -19.95 -2.23 -10.08
N ALA A 103 -19.75 -0.93 -10.07
CA ALA A 103 -20.83 0.02 -9.87
C ALA A 103 -21.17 0.73 -11.18
N ARG A 104 -22.41 1.19 -11.27
CA ARG A 104 -22.83 2.06 -12.37
C ARG A 104 -22.18 3.44 -12.24
N ALA A 105 -21.64 3.92 -13.36
CA ALA A 105 -21.11 5.27 -13.52
C ALA A 105 -21.30 5.74 -14.97
N ASP A 106 -21.11 7.02 -15.23
CA ASP A 106 -21.25 7.57 -16.60
C ASP A 106 -20.07 7.17 -17.50
N LYS A 107 -18.92 6.89 -16.91
CA LYS A 107 -17.68 6.52 -17.63
C LYS A 107 -17.02 5.31 -16.95
N PRO A 108 -16.35 4.45 -17.73
CA PRO A 108 -15.54 3.39 -17.17
C PRO A 108 -14.43 3.95 -16.28
N GLY A 109 -14.15 3.27 -15.16
CA GLY A 109 -13.10 3.69 -14.22
C GLY A 109 -12.77 2.64 -13.18
N ILE A 110 -11.68 2.92 -12.47
CA ILE A 110 -11.27 2.20 -11.26
C ILE A 110 -11.10 3.25 -10.18
N ARG A 111 -11.72 3.02 -9.04
CA ARG A 111 -11.60 3.87 -7.85
C ARG A 111 -11.05 3.05 -6.71
N THR A 112 -10.17 3.64 -5.95
CA THR A 112 -9.64 3.01 -4.74
C THR A 112 -9.84 3.92 -3.54
N ARG A 113 -10.18 3.33 -2.37
CA ARG A 113 -10.36 4.07 -1.12
C ARG A 113 -9.70 3.34 0.03
N VAL A 114 -9.19 4.06 1.01
CA VAL A 114 -8.66 3.46 2.23
C VAL A 114 -9.75 2.69 2.98
N ASN A 115 -9.37 1.60 3.61
CA ASN A 115 -10.24 0.94 4.57
C ASN A 115 -10.39 1.82 5.81
N GLU A 116 -11.63 2.17 6.16
CA GLU A 116 -11.92 3.12 7.23
C GLU A 116 -11.45 2.66 8.61
N THR A 117 -11.49 1.35 8.89
CA THR A 117 -11.00 0.82 10.17
C THR A 117 -9.49 1.00 10.30
N ASP A 118 -8.74 0.74 9.24
CA ASP A 118 -7.29 0.87 9.24
C ASP A 118 -6.87 2.34 9.25
N MET A 119 -7.62 3.19 8.54
CA MET A 119 -7.41 4.63 8.56
C MET A 119 -7.67 5.23 9.93
N ALA A 120 -8.80 4.91 10.56
CA ALA A 120 -9.15 5.38 11.90
C ALA A 120 -8.10 4.96 12.95
N ARG A 121 -7.55 3.74 12.84
CA ARG A 121 -6.43 3.28 13.66
C ARG A 121 -5.20 4.17 13.47
N THR A 122 -4.82 4.45 12.24
CA THR A 122 -3.65 5.29 11.92
C THR A 122 -3.84 6.72 12.41
N GLU A 123 -5.01 7.33 12.16
CA GLU A 123 -5.35 8.67 12.65
C GLU A 123 -5.29 8.76 14.18
N LYS A 124 -5.75 7.71 14.89
CA LYS A 124 -5.65 7.63 16.35
C LYS A 124 -4.20 7.67 16.79
N MET A 125 -3.33 6.84 16.18
CA MET A 125 -1.90 6.80 16.51
C MET A 125 -1.20 8.13 16.24
N ILE A 126 -1.56 8.81 15.14
CA ILE A 126 -1.02 10.14 14.83
C ILE A 126 -1.42 11.15 15.92
N ARG A 127 -2.71 11.19 16.29
CA ARG A 127 -3.19 12.10 17.35
C ARG A 127 -2.51 11.84 18.69
N GLU A 128 -2.31 10.58 19.07
CA GLU A 128 -1.58 10.21 20.30
C GLU A 128 -0.10 10.63 20.21
N ALA A 129 0.55 10.38 19.07
CA ALA A 129 1.94 10.76 18.83
C ALA A 129 2.16 12.28 18.92
N ARG A 130 1.19 13.09 18.53
CA ARG A 130 1.23 14.57 18.64
C ARG A 130 1.37 15.09 20.08
N PHE A 131 0.92 14.34 21.06
CA PHE A 131 1.11 14.70 22.47
C PHE A 131 2.48 14.28 23.01
N MET A 132 3.18 13.39 22.31
CA MET A 132 4.40 12.73 22.78
C MET A 132 5.65 13.11 21.98
N ALA A 133 5.49 13.80 20.85
CA ALA A 133 6.61 14.15 19.97
C ALA A 133 6.42 15.53 19.31
N ASP A 134 7.51 16.17 19.01
CA ASP A 134 7.55 17.47 18.33
C ASP A 134 7.26 17.33 16.84
N TYR A 135 7.67 16.20 16.24
CA TYR A 135 7.52 15.94 14.82
C TYR A 135 7.05 14.50 14.55
N VAL A 136 5.94 14.35 13.83
CA VAL A 136 5.34 13.05 13.51
C VAL A 136 5.49 12.75 12.03
N ILE A 137 6.11 11.62 11.71
CA ILE A 137 6.31 11.10 10.35
C ILE A 137 5.47 9.83 10.19
N VAL A 138 4.75 9.72 9.09
CA VAL A 138 4.11 8.48 8.69
C VAL A 138 4.87 7.89 7.51
N SER A 139 5.33 6.65 7.65
CA SER A 139 5.99 5.90 6.59
C SER A 139 5.02 4.88 6.00
N ILE A 140 4.86 4.85 4.69
CA ILE A 140 4.00 3.89 4.00
C ILE A 140 4.78 3.10 2.96
N HIS A 141 4.66 1.78 2.99
CA HIS A 141 5.12 0.89 1.93
C HIS A 141 3.93 0.53 1.03
N SER A 142 3.97 0.94 -0.25
CA SER A 142 2.85 0.80 -1.18
C SER A 142 3.33 0.66 -2.63
N HIS A 143 2.97 -0.46 -3.29
CA HIS A 143 3.25 -0.68 -4.71
C HIS A 143 2.11 -0.21 -5.62
N GLU A 144 0.92 -0.02 -5.07
CA GLU A 144 -0.30 0.27 -5.81
C GLU A 144 -0.18 1.58 -6.59
N CYS A 145 -0.71 1.57 -7.82
CA CYS A 145 -0.62 2.68 -8.75
C CYS A 145 -1.96 2.97 -9.45
N MET A 146 -2.05 4.09 -10.12
CA MET A 146 -3.20 4.47 -10.90
C MET A 146 -3.24 3.66 -12.22
N GLY A 147 -4.11 2.66 -12.27
CA GLY A 147 -4.23 1.78 -13.43
C GLY A 147 -2.90 1.12 -13.79
N ALA A 148 -2.38 1.36 -14.98
CA ALA A 148 -1.10 0.84 -15.46
C ALA A 148 0.07 1.84 -15.33
N VAL A 149 -0.16 3.02 -14.74
CA VAL A 149 0.84 4.09 -14.62
C VAL A 149 1.59 3.96 -13.30
N LYS A 150 2.67 3.20 -13.30
CA LYS A 150 3.43 2.86 -12.08
C LYS A 150 3.99 4.08 -11.35
N SER A 151 4.29 5.18 -12.06
CA SER A 151 4.78 6.43 -11.49
C SER A 151 3.72 7.22 -10.71
N GLU A 152 2.44 6.92 -10.88
CA GLU A 152 1.36 7.62 -10.18
C GLU A 152 0.81 6.76 -9.04
N PRO A 153 0.73 7.30 -7.81
CA PRO A 153 0.16 6.58 -6.67
C PRO A 153 -1.33 6.32 -6.90
N ALA A 154 -1.85 5.21 -6.38
CA ALA A 154 -3.28 4.94 -6.37
C ALA A 154 -4.05 6.00 -5.55
N GLU A 155 -5.35 6.20 -5.86
CA GLU A 155 -6.17 7.24 -5.20
C GLU A 155 -6.19 7.07 -3.67
N PHE A 156 -6.29 5.84 -3.17
CA PHE A 156 -6.28 5.59 -1.73
C PHE A 156 -4.95 6.00 -1.06
N CYS A 157 -3.82 5.95 -1.78
CA CYS A 157 -2.52 6.41 -1.24
C CYS A 157 -2.53 7.93 -1.05
N VAL A 158 -3.12 8.67 -1.99
CA VAL A 158 -3.30 10.12 -1.88
C VAL A 158 -4.25 10.46 -0.75
N GLU A 159 -5.40 9.78 -0.69
CA GLU A 159 -6.38 9.92 0.39
C GLU A 159 -5.74 9.65 1.77
N PHE A 160 -5.00 8.55 1.89
CA PHE A 160 -4.29 8.19 3.12
C PHE A 160 -3.31 9.29 3.55
N ALA A 161 -2.47 9.76 2.62
CA ALA A 161 -1.47 10.77 2.91
C ALA A 161 -2.11 12.09 3.38
N HIS A 162 -3.15 12.56 2.70
CA HIS A 162 -3.88 13.77 3.07
C HIS A 162 -4.54 13.63 4.44
N ARG A 163 -5.22 12.50 4.71
CA ARG A 163 -5.87 12.25 6.01
C ARG A 163 -4.87 12.12 7.14
N CYS A 164 -3.69 11.55 6.91
CA CYS A 164 -2.62 11.53 7.91
C CYS A 164 -2.14 12.95 8.26
N ILE A 165 -1.94 13.83 7.28
CA ILE A 165 -1.59 15.24 7.53
C ILE A 165 -2.72 15.94 8.28
N ASP A 166 -3.98 15.72 7.89
CA ASP A 166 -5.15 16.30 8.55
C ASP A 166 -5.30 15.82 10.00
N ALA A 167 -4.88 14.60 10.31
CA ALA A 167 -4.84 14.05 11.66
C ALA A 167 -3.67 14.61 12.51
N GLY A 168 -2.71 15.32 11.89
CA GLY A 168 -1.60 15.98 12.58
C GLY A 168 -0.20 15.44 12.25
N ALA A 169 -0.04 14.56 11.26
CA ALA A 169 1.28 14.20 10.76
C ALA A 169 1.97 15.41 10.11
N HIS A 170 3.28 15.46 10.19
CA HIS A 170 4.07 16.57 9.64
C HIS A 170 4.78 16.20 8.33
N ALA A 171 4.94 14.91 8.05
CA ALA A 171 5.49 14.42 6.79
C ALA A 171 4.97 13.00 6.50
N ILE A 172 4.84 12.68 5.21
CA ILE A 172 4.57 11.33 4.72
C ILE A 172 5.75 10.88 3.87
N VAL A 173 6.25 9.68 4.14
CA VAL A 173 7.39 9.08 3.42
C VAL A 173 6.97 7.75 2.83
N GLY A 174 6.78 7.71 1.53
CA GLY A 174 6.40 6.53 0.76
C GLY A 174 7.61 5.76 0.21
N THR A 175 7.47 4.44 0.19
CA THR A 175 8.39 3.47 -0.41
C THR A 175 7.61 2.36 -1.10
N GLY A 176 8.28 1.46 -1.81
CA GLY A 176 7.70 0.22 -2.35
C GLY A 176 7.77 0.07 -3.87
N PRO A 177 7.39 1.05 -4.68
CA PRO A 177 7.28 0.84 -6.14
C PRO A 177 8.62 0.72 -6.85
N HIS A 178 9.74 0.85 -6.13
CA HIS A 178 11.10 0.80 -6.67
C HIS A 178 11.34 1.83 -7.78
N MET A 179 10.80 3.03 -7.61
CA MET A 179 11.00 4.18 -8.49
C MET A 179 10.51 5.45 -7.82
N LEU A 180 10.96 6.58 -8.30
CA LEU A 180 10.46 7.87 -7.84
C LEU A 180 8.99 8.06 -8.21
N ARG A 181 8.22 8.62 -7.28
CA ARG A 181 6.85 9.10 -7.47
C ARG A 181 6.77 10.59 -7.12
N PRO A 182 5.67 11.29 -7.46
CA PRO A 182 5.51 12.71 -7.16
C PRO A 182 5.80 13.08 -5.71
N ILE A 183 6.21 14.32 -5.54
CA ILE A 183 6.36 14.99 -4.24
C ILE A 183 5.29 16.07 -4.19
N GLU A 184 4.52 16.10 -3.12
CA GLU A 184 3.46 17.07 -2.88
C GLU A 184 3.74 17.86 -1.61
N ILE A 185 3.35 19.13 -1.58
CA ILE A 185 3.30 19.92 -0.35
C ILE A 185 1.83 20.18 -0.03
N TYR A 186 1.30 19.41 0.91
CA TYR A 186 -0.10 19.51 1.35
C TYR A 186 -0.19 20.20 2.69
N LYS A 187 -0.93 21.32 2.74
CA LYS A 187 -1.09 22.15 3.96
C LYS A 187 0.24 22.52 4.63
N GLY A 188 1.28 22.73 3.82
CA GLY A 188 2.63 23.06 4.28
C GLY A 188 3.45 21.88 4.81
N CYS A 189 3.00 20.64 4.61
CA CYS A 189 3.70 19.41 5.00
C CYS A 189 4.13 18.61 3.76
N PRO A 190 5.35 18.06 3.72
CA PRO A 190 5.82 17.30 2.58
C PRO A 190 5.22 15.90 2.54
N ILE A 191 4.81 15.47 1.36
CA ILE A 191 4.40 14.11 1.04
C ILE A 191 5.30 13.60 -0.07
N PHE A 192 6.05 12.55 0.22
CA PHE A 192 6.88 11.83 -0.74
C PHE A 192 6.17 10.52 -1.06
N TYR A 193 5.56 10.38 -2.24
CA TYR A 193 4.82 9.16 -2.60
C TYR A 193 5.72 7.97 -2.90
N SER A 194 6.97 8.19 -3.27
CA SER A 194 8.08 7.23 -3.24
C SER A 194 9.41 7.93 -3.47
N LEU A 195 10.41 7.54 -2.71
CA LEU A 195 11.78 8.07 -2.80
C LEU A 195 12.71 7.25 -3.69
N GLY A 196 12.20 6.15 -4.29
CA GLY A 196 13.04 5.16 -4.98
C GLY A 196 13.78 4.25 -4.01
N ASP A 197 14.72 3.49 -4.52
CA ASP A 197 15.56 2.58 -3.72
C ASP A 197 16.90 3.26 -3.42
N PHE A 198 17.20 3.48 -2.13
CA PHE A 198 18.49 4.02 -1.71
C PHE A 198 19.59 2.96 -1.70
N ILE A 199 19.25 1.74 -1.31
CA ILE A 199 20.11 0.55 -1.35
C ILE A 199 19.25 -0.64 -1.77
N ILE A 200 19.72 -1.43 -2.73
CA ILE A 200 19.11 -2.70 -3.11
C ILE A 200 20.21 -3.75 -3.29
N GLN A 201 20.14 -4.84 -2.51
CA GLN A 201 21.14 -5.90 -2.47
C GLN A 201 20.44 -7.27 -2.42
N LEU A 202 19.93 -7.72 -3.57
CA LEU A 202 19.21 -9.01 -3.67
C LEU A 202 20.15 -10.20 -3.41
N GLU A 203 21.42 -10.09 -3.73
CA GLU A 203 22.47 -11.09 -3.50
C GLU A 203 22.72 -11.37 -2.01
N THR A 204 22.30 -10.49 -1.12
CA THR A 204 22.43 -10.71 0.34
C THR A 204 21.29 -11.53 0.92
N VAL A 205 20.21 -11.75 0.17
CA VAL A 205 19.07 -12.56 0.60
C VAL A 205 19.48 -14.04 0.61
N LYS A 206 19.43 -14.66 1.77
CA LYS A 206 19.90 -16.05 1.97
C LYS A 206 18.79 -17.09 1.97
N LYS A 207 17.53 -16.67 2.19
CA LYS A 207 16.39 -17.58 2.34
C LYS A 207 15.14 -16.95 1.72
N ALA A 208 14.34 -17.77 1.07
CA ALA A 208 13.00 -17.40 0.61
C ALA A 208 12.02 -18.54 0.87
N PRO A 209 10.73 -18.24 1.05
CA PRO A 209 9.68 -19.26 1.17
C PRO A 209 9.58 -20.10 -0.11
N VAL A 210 9.18 -21.36 0.02
CA VAL A 210 9.02 -22.26 -1.14
C VAL A 210 8.09 -21.69 -2.22
N GLY A 211 7.01 -21.03 -1.83
CA GLY A 211 6.10 -20.37 -2.79
C GLY A 211 6.74 -19.29 -3.65
N PHE A 212 7.93 -18.78 -3.29
CA PHE A 212 8.70 -17.87 -4.12
C PHE A 212 9.38 -18.60 -5.28
N PHE A 213 9.84 -19.83 -5.04
CA PHE A 213 10.40 -20.74 -6.05
C PHE A 213 9.30 -21.28 -6.97
N GLU A 214 8.17 -21.71 -6.39
CA GLU A 214 7.03 -22.26 -7.14
C GLU A 214 6.49 -21.27 -8.17
N LYS A 215 6.44 -19.97 -7.86
CA LYS A 215 6.06 -18.90 -8.80
C LYS A 215 6.97 -18.82 -10.03
N GLN A 216 8.19 -19.35 -9.93
CA GLN A 216 9.14 -19.44 -11.04
C GLN A 216 9.17 -20.84 -11.66
N GLY A 217 8.25 -21.74 -11.28
CA GLY A 217 8.24 -23.15 -11.69
C GLY A 217 9.47 -23.90 -11.19
N MET A 218 9.87 -23.65 -9.93
CA MET A 218 10.98 -24.29 -9.24
C MET A 218 10.44 -25.00 -7.98
N THR A 219 11.22 -25.90 -7.40
CA THR A 219 10.79 -26.77 -6.28
C THR A 219 11.22 -26.26 -4.91
N GLY A 220 12.18 -25.34 -4.86
CA GLY A 220 12.83 -24.87 -3.63
C GLY A 220 14.03 -25.72 -3.20
N SER A 221 14.41 -26.72 -4.01
CA SER A 221 15.68 -27.44 -3.86
C SER A 221 16.86 -26.75 -4.54
N GLU A 222 16.55 -25.82 -5.43
CA GLU A 222 17.48 -24.99 -6.16
C GLU A 222 18.02 -23.84 -5.28
N GLY A 223 19.17 -23.27 -5.68
CA GLY A 223 19.74 -22.12 -5.02
C GLY A 223 18.89 -20.84 -5.21
N LEU A 224 19.00 -19.92 -4.27
CA LEU A 224 18.26 -18.66 -4.35
C LEU A 224 18.79 -17.77 -5.48
N ASP A 225 20.08 -17.83 -5.76
CA ASP A 225 20.75 -17.22 -6.91
C ASP A 225 20.17 -17.72 -8.24
N GLU A 226 20.01 -19.03 -8.39
CA GLU A 226 19.35 -19.62 -9.58
C GLU A 226 17.93 -19.12 -9.75
N MET A 227 17.20 -18.97 -8.64
CA MET A 227 15.84 -18.43 -8.66
C MET A 227 15.82 -16.96 -9.09
N PHE A 228 16.74 -16.12 -8.61
CA PHE A 228 16.84 -14.74 -9.03
C PHE A 228 17.27 -14.60 -10.49
N GLU A 229 18.21 -15.42 -10.96
CA GLU A 229 18.60 -15.49 -12.37
C GLU A 229 17.40 -15.83 -13.27
N LYS A 230 16.64 -16.88 -12.92
CA LYS A 230 15.45 -17.29 -13.66
C LYS A 230 14.37 -16.22 -13.65
N ARG A 231 14.11 -15.60 -12.47
CA ARG A 231 13.13 -14.52 -12.30
C ARG A 231 13.47 -13.29 -13.14
N SER A 232 14.73 -12.91 -13.18
CA SER A 232 15.21 -11.74 -13.90
C SER A 232 15.46 -12.02 -15.39
N ASP A 233 15.36 -13.27 -15.82
CA ASP A 233 15.77 -13.69 -17.18
C ASP A 233 17.19 -13.19 -17.49
N HIS A 234 18.13 -13.49 -16.61
CA HIS A 234 19.52 -13.02 -16.66
C HIS A 234 19.64 -11.49 -16.73
N GLY A 235 18.89 -10.79 -15.87
CA GLY A 235 18.89 -9.32 -15.79
C GLY A 235 18.10 -8.60 -16.88
N ARG A 236 17.37 -9.33 -17.75
CA ARG A 236 16.57 -8.74 -18.82
C ARG A 236 15.16 -8.34 -18.44
N LYS A 237 14.72 -8.67 -17.22
CA LYS A 237 13.37 -8.39 -16.70
C LYS A 237 13.41 -7.91 -15.24
N GLY A 238 12.32 -7.27 -14.82
CA GLY A 238 12.14 -6.86 -13.43
C GLY A 238 12.97 -5.66 -13.03
N LEU A 239 13.51 -5.69 -11.82
CA LEU A 239 14.22 -4.55 -11.22
C LEU A 239 15.46 -4.13 -12.02
N TYR A 240 16.21 -5.07 -12.58
CA TYR A 240 17.46 -4.80 -13.31
C TYR A 240 17.27 -4.27 -14.72
N TYR A 241 16.07 -4.38 -15.28
CA TYR A 241 15.80 -3.96 -16.67
C TYR A 241 15.53 -2.46 -16.81
N SER A 242 14.92 -1.85 -15.82
CA SER A 242 14.41 -0.49 -15.91
C SER A 242 15.35 0.50 -15.20
N ARG A 243 15.97 1.40 -15.95
CA ARG A 243 16.88 2.42 -15.40
C ARG A 243 16.24 3.25 -14.28
N VAL A 244 14.96 3.57 -14.39
CA VAL A 244 14.26 4.37 -13.35
C VAL A 244 14.21 3.70 -11.97
N MET A 245 14.48 2.40 -11.90
CA MET A 245 14.58 1.68 -10.63
C MET A 245 15.93 1.86 -9.92
N PHE A 246 16.90 2.43 -10.63
CA PHE A 246 18.21 2.79 -10.06
C PHE A 246 18.28 4.27 -9.67
N GLU A 247 17.18 5.01 -9.85
CA GLU A 247 17.09 6.42 -9.50
C GLU A 247 16.34 6.58 -8.18
N ALA A 248 16.94 7.31 -7.26
CA ALA A 248 16.38 7.62 -5.96
C ALA A 248 16.65 9.06 -5.55
N VAL A 249 16.01 9.51 -4.49
CA VAL A 249 16.28 10.82 -3.90
C VAL A 249 16.36 10.71 -2.39
N VAL A 250 17.34 11.38 -1.80
CA VAL A 250 17.41 11.62 -0.35
C VAL A 250 16.88 13.02 -0.08
N PRO A 251 15.69 13.16 0.51
CA PRO A 251 15.14 14.46 0.87
C PRO A 251 15.80 14.93 2.18
N TYR A 252 16.27 16.17 2.18
CA TYR A 252 16.61 16.91 3.38
C TYR A 252 15.64 18.06 3.54
N TRP A 253 14.98 18.16 4.69
CA TRP A 253 14.06 19.27 4.94
C TRP A 253 14.21 19.86 6.33
N GLU A 254 13.90 21.13 6.41
CA GLU A 254 13.80 21.90 7.63
C GLU A 254 12.33 22.26 7.85
N ALA A 255 11.84 22.10 9.07
CA ALA A 255 10.48 22.45 9.45
C ALA A 255 10.48 23.43 10.62
N GLU A 256 9.52 24.32 10.67
CA GLU A 256 9.23 25.23 11.77
C GLU A 256 7.74 25.18 12.08
N ASP A 257 7.39 25.03 13.34
CA ASP A 257 6.00 24.85 13.79
C ASP A 257 5.25 23.73 13.04
N GLY A 258 5.99 22.65 12.73
CA GLY A 258 5.47 21.50 11.99
C GLY A 258 5.27 21.73 10.49
N LYS A 259 5.66 22.89 9.94
CA LYS A 259 5.55 23.23 8.52
C LYS A 259 6.89 23.27 7.83
N LEU A 260 6.90 22.87 6.56
CA LEU A 260 8.08 22.88 5.72
C LEU A 260 8.60 24.32 5.50
N ARG A 261 9.86 24.56 5.84
CA ARG A 261 10.57 25.81 5.52
C ARG A 261 11.47 25.68 4.31
N LYS A 262 12.17 24.54 4.22
CA LYS A 262 13.16 24.31 3.19
C LYS A 262 13.16 22.83 2.81
N LEU A 263 13.25 22.56 1.53
CA LEU A 263 13.40 21.22 0.98
C LEU A 263 14.59 21.21 0.02
N LYS A 264 15.50 20.27 0.21
CA LYS A 264 16.55 19.93 -0.74
C LYS A 264 16.39 18.47 -1.13
N LEU A 265 16.51 18.19 -2.41
CA LEU A 265 16.49 16.85 -2.96
C LEU A 265 17.89 16.49 -3.43
N LEU A 266 18.49 15.46 -2.85
CA LEU A 266 19.78 14.95 -3.23
C LEU A 266 19.57 13.72 -4.12
N PRO A 267 19.80 13.84 -5.44
CA PRO A 267 19.63 12.70 -6.34
C PRO A 267 20.68 11.62 -6.06
N VAL A 268 20.24 10.38 -6.17
CA VAL A 268 21.08 9.18 -6.02
C VAL A 268 20.84 8.28 -7.21
N GLU A 269 21.90 7.78 -7.80
CA GLU A 269 21.87 6.72 -8.80
C GLU A 269 22.59 5.50 -8.22
N LEU A 270 21.92 4.34 -8.25
CA LEU A 270 22.50 3.07 -7.84
C LEU A 270 23.38 2.54 -8.95
N GLY A 271 24.61 2.14 -8.63
CA GLY A 271 25.59 1.62 -9.61
C GLY A 271 25.46 0.14 -9.87
#